data_1f0eb43389f79739dd06b5818bacd2ef
#
_entry.id   1f0eb43389f79739dd06b5818bacd2ef
#
_cell.length_a   1.000
_cell.length_b   1.000
_cell.length_c   1.000
_cell.angle_alpha   90.00
_cell.angle_beta   90.00
_cell.angle_gamma   90.00
#
_symmetry.space_group_name_H-M   'P 1'
#
loop_
_entity.id
_entity.type
_entity.pdbx_description
1 polymer ?
#
loop_
_entity_poly.entity_id
_entity_poly.type
_entity_poly.pdbx_seq_one_letter_code
_entity_poly.pdbx_strand_id
1 'polypeptide(L)'
;MDKFELYKGTTMEFCSPIVNSYKFGYYNFCPFDESNKLLLAHKIFFEGRMPNKDDQVEVGYFDFDKNGKWVYLDTTSAFNWQQGSMLQWLPTKDGSRKIIFNTTQKGRYIAKIIDIDTNVATMLNRSIYAIDPKGKFALGMNFERSHFTRAYSYAP
;
A
#
# COMPACT_ATOMS: atom_id res chain seq x y z
N MET A 1 -8.26 8.38 24.85
CA MET A 1 -7.88 9.16 23.66
C MET A 1 -6.65 9.93 24.05
N ASP A 2 -5.49 9.49 23.56
CA ASP A 2 -4.25 10.21 23.81
C ASP A 2 -4.39 11.60 23.17
N LYS A 3 -4.05 12.64 23.93
CA LYS A 3 -4.12 14.01 23.44
C LYS A 3 -2.98 14.22 22.47
N PHE A 4 -3.28 14.28 21.17
CA PHE A 4 -2.32 14.74 20.19
C PHE A 4 -2.18 16.26 20.31
N GLU A 5 -0.96 16.75 20.54
CA GLU A 5 -0.67 18.16 20.40
C GLU A 5 -0.53 18.50 18.91
N LEU A 6 -1.44 19.32 18.40
CA LEU A 6 -1.36 19.82 17.04
C LEU A 6 -0.57 21.14 17.02
N TYR A 7 0.23 21.34 16.00
CA TYR A 7 0.85 22.66 15.77
C TYR A 7 -0.24 23.71 15.55
N LYS A 8 0.03 24.94 16.03
CA LYS A 8 -0.90 26.06 15.88
C LYS A 8 -1.27 26.26 14.41
N GLY A 9 -2.56 26.24 14.10
CA GLY A 9 -3.08 26.41 12.74
C GLY A 9 -3.29 25.12 11.96
N THR A 10 -3.05 23.94 12.58
CA THR A 10 -3.41 22.65 12.00
C THR A 10 -4.70 22.12 12.59
N THR A 11 -5.44 21.36 11.80
CA THR A 11 -6.63 20.62 12.23
C THR A 11 -6.41 19.13 11.93
N MET A 12 -6.95 18.27 12.80
CA MET A 12 -6.97 16.83 12.56
C MET A 12 -8.38 16.47 12.09
N GLU A 13 -8.49 16.08 10.83
CA GLU A 13 -9.76 15.66 10.23
C GLU A 13 -10.04 14.17 10.43
N PHE A 14 -9.00 13.37 10.53
CA PHE A 14 -9.11 11.93 10.67
C PHE A 14 -7.94 11.35 11.47
N CYS A 15 -8.25 10.34 12.30
CA CYS A 15 -7.28 9.49 12.95
C CYS A 15 -7.69 8.02 12.75
N SER A 16 -6.75 7.17 12.35
CA SER A 16 -7.01 5.73 12.23
C SER A 16 -7.40 5.12 13.59
N PRO A 17 -8.20 4.04 13.60
CA PRO A 17 -8.57 3.35 14.84
C PRO A 17 -7.33 2.88 15.62
N ILE A 18 -7.29 3.14 16.92
CA ILE A 18 -6.17 2.80 17.81
C ILE A 18 -5.97 1.28 17.95
N VAL A 19 -7.00 0.49 17.66
CA VAL A 19 -7.00 -0.98 17.86
C VAL A 19 -6.11 -1.72 16.86
N ASN A 20 -5.71 -1.07 15.78
CA ASN A 20 -4.88 -1.65 14.71
C ASN A 20 -3.81 -0.66 14.27
N SER A 21 -2.68 -1.18 13.79
CA SER A 21 -1.66 -0.36 13.16
C SER A 21 -1.91 -0.23 11.68
N TYR A 22 -1.83 1.00 11.20
CA TYR A 22 -1.95 1.30 9.79
C TYR A 22 -0.72 2.03 9.30
N LYS A 23 -0.30 1.73 8.09
CA LYS A 23 0.84 2.35 7.45
C LYS A 23 0.58 2.56 5.98
N PHE A 24 0.91 3.75 5.49
CA PHE A 24 1.14 3.99 4.10
C PHE A 24 2.65 3.89 3.79
N GLY A 25 2.98 3.42 2.58
CA GLY A 25 4.33 3.04 2.19
C GLY A 25 5.38 4.15 2.18
N TYR A 26 5.88 4.55 1.00
CA TYR A 26 7.06 5.39 0.88
C TYR A 26 6.69 6.87 0.69
N TYR A 27 7.54 7.78 1.19
CA TYR A 27 7.27 9.23 1.26
C TYR A 27 7.13 9.94 -0.09
N ASN A 28 7.54 9.32 -1.19
CA ASN A 28 7.41 9.86 -2.54
C ASN A 28 6.10 9.47 -3.25
N PHE A 29 5.24 8.69 -2.61
CA PHE A 29 3.93 8.31 -3.15
C PHE A 29 2.82 9.07 -2.44
N CYS A 30 1.87 9.61 -3.21
CA CYS A 30 0.67 10.17 -2.63
C CYS A 30 -0.29 9.03 -2.28
N PRO A 31 -0.71 8.90 -1.00
CA PRO A 31 -1.68 7.89 -0.61
C PRO A 31 -3.11 8.23 -1.00
N PHE A 32 -3.41 9.50 -1.26
CA PHE A 32 -4.74 9.96 -1.60
C PHE A 32 -5.07 9.71 -3.07
N ASP A 33 -6.34 9.39 -3.34
CA ASP A 33 -6.88 9.42 -4.69
C ASP A 33 -7.04 10.87 -5.18
N GLU A 34 -7.36 11.06 -6.46
CA GLU A 34 -7.53 12.39 -7.07
C GLU A 34 -8.63 13.23 -6.40
N SER A 35 -9.63 12.61 -5.81
CA SER A 35 -10.72 13.29 -5.09
C SER A 35 -10.38 13.66 -3.64
N ASN A 36 -9.25 13.19 -3.11
CA ASN A 36 -8.85 13.26 -1.69
C ASN A 36 -9.85 12.61 -0.72
N LYS A 37 -10.67 11.68 -1.20
CA LYS A 37 -11.67 10.98 -0.39
C LYS A 37 -11.24 9.58 0.04
N LEU A 38 -10.29 8.99 -0.67
CA LEU A 38 -9.77 7.66 -0.37
C LEU A 38 -8.28 7.75 -0.01
N LEU A 39 -7.91 7.13 1.11
CA LEU A 39 -6.54 7.09 1.60
C LEU A 39 -6.05 5.65 1.62
N LEU A 40 -5.11 5.29 0.74
CA LEU A 40 -4.49 3.97 0.71
C LEU A 40 -3.69 3.70 1.99
N ALA A 41 -3.78 2.49 2.49
CA ALA A 41 -2.96 2.03 3.60
C ALA A 41 -2.79 0.51 3.62
N HIS A 42 -1.85 0.07 4.45
CA HIS A 42 -1.74 -1.30 4.91
C HIS A 42 -2.24 -1.37 6.35
N LYS A 43 -3.02 -2.40 6.68
CA LYS A 43 -3.33 -2.75 8.06
C LYS A 43 -2.41 -3.86 8.51
N ILE A 44 -1.76 -3.65 9.64
CA ILE A 44 -0.65 -4.47 10.14
C ILE A 44 -1.07 -5.13 11.45
N PHE A 45 -0.72 -6.40 11.61
CA PHE A 45 -1.09 -7.23 12.76
C PHE A 45 0.10 -7.59 13.68
N PHE A 46 1.27 -7.01 13.40
CA PHE A 46 2.49 -7.22 14.19
C PHE A 46 3.28 -5.92 14.32
N GLU A 47 3.96 -5.75 15.44
CA GLU A 47 4.76 -4.57 15.76
C GLU A 47 6.05 -4.96 16.47
N GLY A 48 6.99 -4.01 16.58
CA GLY A 48 8.20 -4.14 17.37
C GLY A 48 9.24 -5.14 16.85
N ARG A 49 9.07 -5.67 15.65
CA ARG A 49 9.99 -6.62 15.01
C ARG A 49 10.02 -6.45 13.50
N MET A 50 11.01 -7.01 12.85
CA MET A 50 11.05 -7.09 11.40
C MET A 50 10.01 -8.10 10.89
N PRO A 51 9.42 -7.85 9.70
CA PRO A 51 8.56 -8.81 9.03
C PRO A 51 9.33 -10.11 8.76
N ASN A 52 8.65 -11.24 8.83
CA ASN A 52 9.13 -12.54 8.35
C ASN A 52 8.30 -13.00 7.14
N LYS A 53 8.72 -14.08 6.49
CA LYS A 53 8.09 -14.60 5.26
C LYS A 53 6.63 -15.02 5.41
N ASP A 54 6.21 -15.33 6.63
CA ASP A 54 4.85 -15.82 6.93
C ASP A 54 3.91 -14.68 7.35
N ASP A 55 4.47 -13.47 7.59
CA ASP A 55 3.67 -12.31 7.92
C ASP A 55 2.90 -11.81 6.70
N GLN A 56 1.66 -11.45 6.95
CA GLN A 56 0.79 -10.82 5.97
C GLN A 56 0.25 -9.50 6.51
N VAL A 57 0.06 -8.57 5.60
CA VAL A 57 -0.62 -7.30 5.87
C VAL A 57 -1.82 -7.17 4.94
N GLU A 58 -2.89 -6.56 5.44
CA GLU A 58 -4.00 -6.20 4.56
C GLU A 58 -3.62 -4.98 3.71
N VAL A 59 -4.10 -4.97 2.48
CA VAL A 59 -4.09 -3.85 1.55
C VAL A 59 -5.50 -3.31 1.44
N GLY A 60 -5.66 -2.01 1.56
CA GLY A 60 -6.98 -1.38 1.47
C GLY A 60 -6.90 0.14 1.51
N TYR A 61 -8.00 0.76 1.84
CA TYR A 61 -8.10 2.21 1.96
C TYR A 61 -9.10 2.64 3.03
N PHE A 62 -8.93 3.85 3.52
CA PHE A 62 -9.95 4.56 4.30
C PHE A 62 -10.86 5.35 3.37
N ASP A 63 -12.16 5.23 3.55
CA ASP A 63 -13.19 5.96 2.80
C ASP A 63 -13.76 7.09 3.67
N PHE A 64 -13.39 8.33 3.34
CA PHE A 64 -13.81 9.52 4.11
C PHE A 64 -15.26 9.88 3.88
N ASP A 65 -15.85 9.55 2.75
CA ASP A 65 -17.29 9.69 2.53
C ASP A 65 -18.09 8.72 3.43
N LYS A 66 -17.44 7.70 3.98
CA LYS A 66 -17.98 6.75 4.95
C LYS A 66 -17.34 6.88 6.33
N ASN A 67 -17.08 8.12 6.75
CA ASN A 67 -16.53 8.44 8.07
C ASN A 67 -15.19 7.72 8.37
N GLY A 68 -14.31 7.65 7.39
CA GLY A 68 -13.01 6.99 7.54
C GLY A 68 -13.10 5.48 7.75
N LYS A 69 -14.11 4.83 7.19
CA LYS A 69 -14.24 3.38 7.27
C LYS A 69 -13.13 2.69 6.50
N TRP A 70 -12.48 1.71 7.14
CA TRP A 70 -11.54 0.82 6.47
C TRP A 70 -12.26 -0.08 5.47
N VAL A 71 -11.75 -0.11 4.24
CA VAL A 71 -12.20 -1.01 3.18
C VAL A 71 -11.05 -1.92 2.81
N TYR A 72 -11.20 -3.20 3.13
CA TYR A 72 -10.27 -4.26 2.78
C TYR A 72 -10.36 -4.59 1.29
N LEU A 73 -9.24 -4.78 0.64
CA LEU A 73 -9.15 -5.22 -0.75
C LEU A 73 -8.44 -6.57 -0.91
N ASP A 74 -7.31 -6.76 -0.23
CA ASP A 74 -6.49 -7.96 -0.37
C ASP A 74 -5.47 -8.09 0.77
N THR A 75 -4.69 -9.18 0.75
CA THR A 75 -3.53 -9.38 1.62
C THR A 75 -2.25 -9.55 0.81
N THR A 76 -1.11 -9.25 1.42
CA THR A 76 0.20 -9.53 0.84
C THR A 76 1.25 -9.83 1.90
N SER A 77 2.18 -10.74 1.58
CA SER A 77 3.42 -10.95 2.33
C SER A 77 4.60 -10.14 1.77
N ALA A 78 4.44 -9.52 0.59
CA ALA A 78 5.44 -8.65 0.01
C ALA A 78 5.42 -7.27 0.68
N PHE A 79 5.93 -7.20 1.91
CA PHE A 79 5.87 -6.02 2.78
C PHE A 79 7.21 -5.78 3.47
N ASN A 80 7.58 -4.52 3.61
CA ASN A 80 8.63 -4.07 4.52
C ASN A 80 8.23 -2.78 5.21
N TRP A 81 8.88 -2.48 6.36
CA TRP A 81 8.56 -1.31 7.16
C TRP A 81 8.83 0.03 6.47
N GLN A 82 9.74 0.08 5.51
CA GLN A 82 10.09 1.33 4.87
C GLN A 82 9.15 1.70 3.72
N GLN A 83 8.83 0.74 2.86
CA GLN A 83 8.17 0.98 1.58
C GLN A 83 6.78 0.34 1.47
N GLY A 84 6.37 -0.44 2.48
CA GLY A 84 5.16 -1.25 2.37
C GLY A 84 5.29 -2.29 1.26
N SER A 85 4.22 -2.53 0.55
CA SER A 85 4.16 -3.39 -0.64
C SER A 85 4.31 -2.63 -1.96
N MET A 86 4.86 -1.44 -1.97
CA MET A 86 4.86 -0.50 -3.10
C MET A 86 3.43 -0.13 -3.55
N LEU A 87 2.50 -0.12 -2.60
CA LEU A 87 1.10 0.22 -2.83
C LEU A 87 0.95 1.66 -3.32
N GLN A 88 0.29 1.86 -4.45
CA GLN A 88 0.07 3.16 -5.04
C GLN A 88 -1.17 3.17 -5.94
N TRP A 89 -1.74 4.35 -6.15
CA TRP A 89 -2.76 4.56 -7.17
C TRP A 89 -2.16 4.36 -8.56
N LEU A 90 -2.88 3.64 -9.43
CA LEU A 90 -2.49 3.45 -10.82
C LEU A 90 -3.22 4.50 -11.67
N PRO A 91 -2.51 5.42 -12.34
CA PRO A 91 -3.14 6.39 -13.23
C PRO A 91 -3.86 5.68 -14.37
N THR A 92 -5.13 6.04 -14.59
CA THR A 92 -5.98 5.48 -15.65
C THR A 92 -6.48 6.59 -16.56
N LYS A 93 -6.82 6.25 -17.79
CA LYS A 93 -7.38 7.21 -18.75
C LYS A 93 -8.91 7.18 -18.84
N ASP A 94 -9.48 6.08 -18.37
CA ASP A 94 -10.92 5.79 -18.44
C ASP A 94 -11.67 6.22 -17.17
N GLY A 95 -10.97 6.85 -16.22
CA GLY A 95 -11.53 7.25 -14.93
C GLY A 95 -11.77 6.11 -13.95
N SER A 96 -11.39 4.87 -14.28
CA SER A 96 -11.45 3.74 -13.34
C SER A 96 -10.45 3.95 -12.20
N ARG A 97 -10.85 3.58 -10.98
CA ARG A 97 -10.00 3.71 -9.79
C ARG A 97 -9.26 2.41 -9.57
N LYS A 98 -7.98 2.40 -9.89
CA LYS A 98 -7.13 1.21 -9.77
C LYS A 98 -5.98 1.44 -8.82
N ILE A 99 -5.66 0.41 -8.07
CA ILE A 99 -4.43 0.34 -7.26
C ILE A 99 -3.50 -0.70 -7.82
N ILE A 100 -2.21 -0.55 -7.51
CA ILE A 100 -1.21 -1.56 -7.79
C ILE A 100 -0.31 -1.74 -6.57
N PHE A 101 0.05 -2.98 -6.27
CA PHE A 101 0.95 -3.33 -5.18
C PHE A 101 1.68 -4.64 -5.47
N ASN A 102 2.77 -4.88 -4.76
CA ASN A 102 3.49 -6.15 -4.85
C ASN A 102 2.86 -7.22 -3.96
N THR A 103 2.87 -8.44 -4.46
CA THR A 103 2.42 -9.64 -3.75
C THR A 103 3.30 -10.83 -4.13
N THR A 104 2.98 -12.00 -3.62
CA THR A 104 3.69 -13.23 -3.92
C THR A 104 2.79 -14.21 -4.67
N GLN A 105 3.35 -14.90 -5.64
CA GLN A 105 2.68 -16.01 -6.31
C GLN A 105 3.71 -17.10 -6.63
N LYS A 106 3.44 -18.32 -6.16
CA LYS A 106 4.34 -19.48 -6.37
C LYS A 106 5.80 -19.19 -5.97
N GLY A 107 5.99 -18.51 -4.83
CA GLY A 107 7.30 -18.16 -4.29
C GLY A 107 8.04 -17.04 -5.04
N ARG A 108 7.38 -16.29 -5.91
CA ARG A 108 7.96 -15.15 -6.64
C ARG A 108 7.23 -13.85 -6.30
N TYR A 109 7.97 -12.75 -6.22
CA TYR A 109 7.38 -11.43 -6.11
C TYR A 109 6.87 -10.95 -7.47
N ILE A 110 5.59 -10.63 -7.48
CA ILE A 110 4.86 -10.13 -8.64
C ILE A 110 4.08 -8.88 -8.24
N ALA A 111 3.46 -8.18 -9.18
CA ALA A 111 2.52 -7.12 -8.86
C ALA A 111 1.09 -7.55 -9.16
N LYS A 112 0.15 -6.97 -8.41
CA LYS A 112 -1.29 -7.14 -8.58
C LYS A 112 -1.93 -5.77 -8.76
N ILE A 113 -2.79 -5.66 -9.76
CA ILE A 113 -3.65 -4.51 -10.00
C ILE A 113 -5.05 -4.90 -9.56
N ILE A 114 -5.72 -4.04 -8.81
CA ILE A 114 -7.13 -4.19 -8.45
C ILE A 114 -7.88 -2.93 -8.90
N ASP A 115 -8.93 -3.13 -9.64
CA ASP A 115 -9.94 -2.10 -9.87
C ASP A 115 -10.88 -2.11 -8.65
N ILE A 116 -10.89 -1.01 -7.89
CA ILE A 116 -11.59 -0.98 -6.59
C ILE A 116 -13.11 -0.85 -6.73
N ASP A 117 -13.59 -0.46 -7.89
CA ASP A 117 -15.03 -0.31 -8.15
C ASP A 117 -15.66 -1.65 -8.58
N THR A 118 -14.93 -2.44 -9.36
CA THR A 118 -15.41 -3.72 -9.90
C THR A 118 -14.86 -4.93 -9.15
N ASN A 119 -13.84 -4.73 -8.31
CA ASN A 119 -13.07 -5.78 -7.63
C ASN A 119 -12.40 -6.77 -8.60
N VAL A 120 -12.17 -6.35 -9.84
CA VAL A 120 -11.45 -7.15 -10.83
C VAL A 120 -9.96 -7.01 -10.61
N ALA A 121 -9.27 -8.15 -10.53
CA ALA A 121 -7.84 -8.20 -10.31
C ALA A 121 -7.08 -8.70 -11.54
N THR A 122 -5.92 -8.09 -11.80
CA THR A 122 -4.96 -8.49 -12.84
C THR A 122 -3.60 -8.70 -12.23
N MET A 123 -2.96 -9.83 -12.54
CA MET A 123 -1.60 -10.14 -12.08
C MET A 123 -0.59 -9.75 -13.15
N LEU A 124 0.49 -9.08 -12.73
CA LEU A 124 1.67 -8.87 -13.55
C LEU A 124 2.73 -9.91 -13.16
N ASN A 125 3.50 -10.37 -14.12
CA ASN A 125 4.52 -11.41 -13.89
C ASN A 125 5.83 -10.90 -13.27
N ARG A 126 5.87 -9.65 -12.80
CA ARG A 126 7.01 -9.01 -12.12
C ARG A 126 6.52 -8.04 -11.06
N SER A 127 7.32 -7.89 -10.00
CA SER A 127 7.12 -6.83 -9.00
C SER A 127 7.41 -5.45 -9.58
N ILE A 128 6.78 -4.43 -9.01
CA ILE A 128 6.97 -3.03 -9.41
C ILE A 128 7.70 -2.25 -8.31
N TYR A 129 8.38 -1.20 -8.74
CA TYR A 129 8.99 -0.21 -7.85
C TYR A 129 8.37 1.18 -8.05
N ALA A 130 8.21 1.60 -9.28
CA ALA A 130 7.63 2.90 -9.62
C ALA A 130 6.77 2.79 -10.88
N ILE A 131 5.81 3.70 -11.01
CA ILE A 131 4.92 3.80 -12.16
C ILE A 131 5.10 5.18 -12.79
N ASP A 132 5.09 5.22 -14.11
CA ASP A 132 5.06 6.44 -14.89
C ASP A 132 3.77 7.24 -14.61
N PRO A 133 3.83 8.59 -14.53
CA PRO A 133 2.67 9.42 -14.22
C PRO A 133 1.47 9.28 -15.17
N LYS A 134 1.65 8.67 -16.33
CA LYS A 134 0.57 8.37 -17.30
C LYS A 134 0.10 6.93 -17.26
N GLY A 135 0.62 6.12 -16.33
CA GLY A 135 0.26 4.71 -16.16
C GLY A 135 0.64 3.80 -17.34
N LYS A 136 1.55 4.24 -18.23
CA LYS A 136 1.95 3.45 -19.41
C LYS A 136 3.07 2.46 -19.15
N PHE A 137 3.98 2.82 -18.25
CA PHE A 137 5.17 2.06 -17.94
C PHE A 137 5.30 1.88 -16.43
N ALA A 138 5.93 0.79 -16.05
CA ALA A 138 6.35 0.55 -14.68
C ALA A 138 7.80 0.10 -14.65
N LEU A 139 8.55 0.58 -13.66
CA LEU A 139 9.87 0.05 -13.35
C LEU A 139 9.71 -1.11 -12.39
N GLY A 140 10.29 -2.25 -12.72
CA GLY A 140 10.38 -3.39 -11.83
C GLY A 140 11.72 -3.42 -11.10
N MET A 141 11.71 -3.98 -9.89
CA MET A 141 12.90 -4.30 -9.12
C MET A 141 12.86 -5.79 -8.76
N ASN A 142 14.01 -6.44 -8.77
CA ASN A 142 14.10 -7.79 -8.24
C ASN A 142 14.26 -7.73 -6.72
N PHE A 143 13.15 -7.85 -6.00
CA PHE A 143 13.13 -7.77 -4.53
C PHE A 143 13.83 -8.97 -3.88
N GLU A 144 13.83 -10.15 -4.47
CA GLU A 144 14.57 -11.31 -3.98
C GLU A 144 16.08 -11.01 -3.95
N ARG A 145 16.61 -10.49 -5.08
CA ARG A 145 18.01 -10.10 -5.15
C ARG A 145 18.36 -8.93 -4.24
N SER A 146 17.44 -7.97 -4.10
CA SER A 146 17.62 -6.81 -3.24
C SER A 146 17.74 -7.21 -1.77
N HIS A 147 17.09 -8.29 -1.34
CA HIS A 147 17.18 -8.80 0.03
C HIS A 147 18.63 -9.11 0.43
N PHE A 148 19.41 -9.74 -0.46
CA PHE A 148 20.80 -10.11 -0.18
C PHE A 148 21.78 -8.93 -0.23
N THR A 149 21.38 -7.81 -0.82
CA THR A 149 22.26 -6.65 -1.01
C THR A 149 21.93 -5.47 -0.12
N ARG A 150 20.70 -5.38 0.36
CA ARG A 150 20.21 -4.26 1.19
C ARG A 150 19.09 -4.72 2.12
N ALA A 151 19.08 -4.16 3.33
CA ALA A 151 18.09 -4.47 4.37
C ALA A 151 16.64 -3.97 4.08
N TYR A 152 16.36 -3.47 2.89
CA TYR A 152 15.09 -2.82 2.54
C TYR A 152 14.19 -3.66 1.65
N SER A 153 14.46 -4.93 1.54
CA SER A 153 13.64 -5.81 0.73
C SER A 153 12.57 -6.52 1.55
N TYR A 154 11.74 -7.28 0.85
CA TYR A 154 10.77 -8.16 1.49
C TYR A 154 11.49 -9.33 2.15
N ALA A 155 10.90 -9.89 3.20
CA ALA A 155 11.42 -11.08 3.87
C ALA A 155 11.44 -12.27 2.88
N PRO A 156 12.52 -13.07 2.87
CA PRO A 156 12.69 -14.20 1.95
C PRO A 156 11.75 -15.36 2.26
#